data_61d7a3c07a4302b6e31d665df23ba082
#
_entry.id   61d7a3c07a4302b6e31d665df23ba082
#
_cell.length_a   1.000
_cell.length_b   1.000
_cell.length_c   1.000
_cell.angle_alpha   90.00
_cell.angle_beta   90.00
_cell.angle_gamma   90.00
#
_symmetry.space_group_name_H-M   'P 1'
#
loop_
_entity.id
_entity.type
_entity.pdbx_description
1 polymer ?
#
loop_
_entity_poly.entity_id
_entity_poly.type
_entity_poly.pdbx_seq_one_letter_code
_entity_poly.pdbx_strand_id
1 'polypeptide(L)'
;ITDRDHVIAAAGVSKREFLERRVTTVLEGYMENRKTYSATQQTLGDIQPIEGIEHYASVIYPIIAAGDVSGAVVMLTGEQTKIPTNAEIKLAQTAAAFLGKQREE
;
A
#
# COMPACT_ATOMS: atom_id res chain seq x y z
N ILE A 1 3.27 -1.77 4.57
CA ILE A 1 4.47 -1.34 3.82
C ILE A 1 5.05 -2.56 3.10
N THR A 2 5.28 -2.42 1.81
CA THR A 2 5.86 -3.49 1.00
C THR A 2 7.17 -3.03 0.38
N ASP A 3 8.04 -3.99 0.00
CA ASP A 3 9.02 -3.76 -1.05
C ASP A 3 8.35 -4.07 -2.39
N ARG A 4 9.12 -4.33 -3.45
CA ARG A 4 8.54 -4.58 -4.78
C ARG A 4 7.82 -5.92 -4.88
N ASP A 5 8.10 -6.87 -3.99
CA ASP A 5 7.61 -8.24 -4.08
C ASP A 5 6.81 -8.71 -2.86
N HIS A 6 7.17 -8.25 -1.66
CA HIS A 6 6.63 -8.81 -0.43
C HIS A 6 6.29 -7.74 0.61
N VAL A 7 5.44 -8.10 1.55
CA VAL A 7 5.16 -7.27 2.72
C VAL A 7 6.37 -7.32 3.66
N ILE A 8 6.91 -6.15 4.00
CA ILE A 8 8.09 -6.03 4.88
C ILE A 8 7.76 -5.47 6.26
N ALA A 9 6.63 -4.80 6.40
CA ALA A 9 6.17 -4.28 7.69
C ALA A 9 4.65 -4.17 7.69
N ALA A 10 4.04 -4.43 8.83
CA ALA A 10 2.59 -4.33 9.00
C ALA A 10 2.28 -3.73 10.37
N ALA A 11 1.24 -2.90 10.43
CA ALA A 11 0.74 -2.32 11.66
C ALA A 11 -0.79 -2.33 11.65
N GLY A 12 -1.40 -2.57 12.80
CA GLY A 12 -2.84 -2.62 12.92
C GLY A 12 -3.49 -3.89 12.36
N VAL A 13 -2.68 -4.85 11.89
CA VAL A 13 -3.13 -6.13 11.37
C VAL A 13 -2.22 -7.23 11.93
N SER A 14 -2.61 -8.50 11.76
CA SER A 14 -1.79 -9.62 12.20
C SER A 14 -0.49 -9.67 11.41
N LYS A 15 0.62 -9.41 12.07
CA LYS A 15 1.95 -9.48 11.42
C LYS A 15 2.24 -10.86 10.86
N ARG A 16 1.78 -11.91 11.54
CA ARG A 16 1.98 -13.30 11.08
C ARG A 16 1.31 -13.58 9.74
N GLU A 17 0.14 -12.99 9.52
CA GLU A 17 -0.58 -13.18 8.26
C GLU A 17 0.04 -12.40 7.11
N PHE A 18 0.55 -11.20 7.38
CA PHE A 18 0.95 -10.26 6.33
C PHE A 18 2.43 -10.29 6.00
N LEU A 19 3.31 -10.47 7.00
CA LEU A 19 4.76 -10.41 6.75
C LEU A 19 5.21 -11.49 5.78
N GLU A 20 6.06 -11.11 4.85
CA GLU A 20 6.63 -11.96 3.80
C GLU A 20 5.62 -12.48 2.77
N ARG A 21 4.35 -12.10 2.88
CA ARG A 21 3.37 -12.39 1.85
C ARG A 21 3.69 -11.62 0.57
N ARG A 22 3.46 -12.28 -0.55
CA ARG A 22 3.70 -11.67 -1.84
C ARG A 22 2.61 -10.66 -2.19
N VAL A 23 3.01 -9.56 -2.83
CA VAL A 23 2.06 -8.59 -3.36
C VAL A 23 1.38 -9.16 -4.60
N THR A 24 0.14 -8.69 -4.88
CA THR A 24 -0.57 -9.12 -6.09
C THR A 24 -0.02 -8.44 -7.33
N THR A 25 -0.31 -9.00 -8.50
CA THR A 25 0.07 -8.38 -9.78
C THR A 25 -0.59 -7.02 -9.96
N VAL A 26 -1.77 -6.81 -9.38
CA VAL A 26 -2.44 -5.50 -9.41
C VAL A 26 -1.62 -4.46 -8.66
N LEU A 27 -1.14 -4.77 -7.46
CA LEU A 27 -0.28 -3.85 -6.70
C LEU A 27 1.05 -3.63 -7.42
N GLU A 28 1.65 -4.66 -7.99
CA GLU A 28 2.88 -4.52 -8.80
C GLU A 28 2.66 -3.52 -9.94
N GLY A 29 1.51 -3.58 -10.61
CA GLY A 29 1.17 -2.65 -11.68
C GLY A 29 1.10 -1.21 -11.21
N TYR A 30 0.52 -0.96 -10.05
CA TYR A 30 0.49 0.38 -9.45
C TYR A 30 1.91 0.89 -9.16
N MET A 31 2.76 0.03 -8.62
CA MET A 31 4.16 0.39 -8.35
C MET A 31 4.93 0.69 -9.63
N GLU A 32 4.85 -0.19 -10.62
CA GLU A 32 5.56 -0.01 -11.91
C GLU A 32 5.15 1.27 -12.62
N ASN A 33 3.88 1.60 -12.58
CA ASN A 33 3.34 2.80 -13.23
C ASN A 33 3.42 4.04 -12.33
N ARG A 34 3.95 3.90 -11.13
CA ARG A 34 4.07 4.98 -10.13
C ARG A 34 2.74 5.67 -9.87
N LYS A 35 1.67 4.88 -9.84
CA LYS A 35 0.32 5.39 -9.62
C LYS A 35 -0.06 5.36 -8.16
N THR A 36 -0.80 6.37 -7.74
CA THR A 36 -1.45 6.40 -6.43
C THR A 36 -2.89 5.93 -6.56
N TYR A 37 -3.45 5.47 -5.47
CA TYR A 37 -4.83 5.04 -5.43
C TYR A 37 -5.49 5.47 -4.12
N SER A 38 -6.71 5.96 -4.23
CA SER A 38 -7.59 6.25 -3.09
C SER A 38 -8.96 5.67 -3.40
N ALA A 39 -9.45 4.78 -2.55
CA ALA A 39 -10.73 4.13 -2.79
C ALA A 39 -11.88 5.13 -2.73
N THR A 40 -12.84 4.97 -3.65
CA THR A 40 -14.11 5.66 -3.62
C THR A 40 -15.19 4.64 -3.26
N GLN A 41 -16.43 5.10 -3.06
CA GLN A 41 -17.54 4.17 -2.82
C GLN A 41 -17.75 3.18 -3.96
N GLN A 42 -17.40 3.57 -5.18
CA GLN A 42 -17.54 2.73 -6.36
C GLN A 42 -16.38 1.74 -6.53
N THR A 43 -15.19 2.08 -6.06
CA THR A 43 -14.00 1.25 -6.23
C THR A 43 -13.60 0.50 -4.97
N LEU A 44 -14.27 0.76 -3.85
CA LEU A 44 -13.98 0.08 -2.59
C LEU A 44 -14.17 -1.44 -2.75
N GLY A 45 -13.14 -2.20 -2.40
CA GLY A 45 -13.15 -3.64 -2.57
C GLY A 45 -12.63 -4.13 -3.93
N ASP A 46 -12.21 -3.24 -4.82
CA ASP A 46 -11.74 -3.63 -6.15
C ASP A 46 -10.29 -4.12 -6.17
N ILE A 47 -9.44 -3.67 -5.24
CA ILE A 47 -8.03 -3.97 -5.26
C ILE A 47 -7.62 -4.79 -4.05
N GLN A 48 -7.22 -6.02 -4.29
CA GLN A 48 -6.61 -6.89 -3.29
C GLN A 48 -5.09 -6.76 -3.45
N PRO A 49 -4.39 -6.15 -2.47
CA PRO A 49 -2.97 -5.87 -2.66
C PRO A 49 -2.04 -7.02 -2.32
N ILE A 50 -2.49 -7.97 -1.47
CA ILE A 50 -1.64 -9.04 -0.95
C ILE A 50 -2.24 -10.40 -1.31
N GLU A 51 -1.42 -11.29 -1.86
CA GLU A 51 -1.88 -12.63 -2.25
C GLU A 51 -2.33 -13.44 -1.03
N GLY A 52 -3.45 -14.11 -1.18
CA GLY A 52 -3.98 -15.02 -0.18
C GLY A 52 -4.69 -14.36 1.00
N ILE A 53 -4.79 -13.03 1.01
CA ILE A 53 -5.43 -12.28 2.09
C ILE A 53 -6.57 -11.45 1.52
N GLU A 54 -7.79 -11.72 2.00
CA GLU A 54 -9.00 -11.02 1.55
C GLU A 54 -9.19 -9.68 2.25
N HIS A 55 -8.20 -8.83 2.15
CA HIS A 55 -8.30 -7.42 2.56
C HIS A 55 -8.07 -6.56 1.33
N TYR A 56 -8.78 -5.46 1.25
CA TYR A 56 -8.76 -4.59 0.07
C TYR A 56 -8.04 -3.28 0.39
N ALA A 57 -7.41 -2.71 -0.63
CA ALA A 57 -6.69 -1.46 -0.46
C ALA A 57 -7.66 -0.29 -0.39
N SER A 58 -7.47 0.59 0.59
CA SER A 58 -8.13 1.89 0.63
C SER A 58 -7.23 3.00 0.09
N VAL A 59 -5.93 2.90 0.32
CA VAL A 59 -4.94 3.85 -0.20
C VAL A 59 -3.69 3.10 -0.63
N ILE A 60 -3.13 3.47 -1.77
CA ILE A 60 -1.83 2.97 -2.24
C ILE A 60 -0.97 4.17 -2.63
N TYR A 61 0.23 4.25 -2.06
CA TYR A 61 1.24 5.24 -2.44
C TYR A 61 2.57 4.55 -2.71
N PRO A 62 3.11 4.66 -3.93
CA PRO A 62 4.44 4.11 -4.22
C PRO A 62 5.52 4.82 -3.41
N ILE A 63 6.53 4.07 -2.99
CA ILE A 63 7.71 4.62 -2.35
C ILE A 63 8.78 4.78 -3.41
N ILE A 64 9.17 6.02 -3.69
CA ILE A 64 10.16 6.36 -4.72
C ILE A 64 11.47 6.73 -4.02
N ALA A 65 12.53 6.04 -4.35
CA ALA A 65 13.87 6.31 -3.82
C ALA A 65 14.84 6.48 -4.99
N ALA A 66 15.54 7.61 -5.04
CA ALA A 66 16.50 7.93 -6.09
C ALA A 66 15.93 7.74 -7.52
N GLY A 67 14.65 8.07 -7.70
CA GLY A 67 13.97 7.96 -8.99
C GLY A 67 13.37 6.59 -9.30
N ASP A 68 13.64 5.58 -8.49
CA ASP A 68 13.13 4.21 -8.69
C ASP A 68 12.10 3.83 -7.64
N VAL A 69 11.14 3.02 -8.04
CA VAL A 69 10.15 2.48 -7.09
C VAL A 69 10.82 1.42 -6.23
N SER A 70 10.78 1.60 -4.92
CA SER A 70 11.32 0.64 -3.97
C SER A 70 10.24 -0.17 -3.25
N GLY A 71 8.99 0.25 -3.30
CA GLY A 71 7.88 -0.44 -2.66
C GLY A 71 6.64 0.42 -2.60
N ALA A 72 5.77 0.15 -1.65
CA ALA A 72 4.52 0.88 -1.49
C ALA A 72 4.07 0.97 -0.03
N VAL A 73 3.38 2.05 0.29
CA VAL A 73 2.58 2.17 1.50
C VAL A 73 1.15 1.84 1.10
N VAL A 74 0.56 0.85 1.77
CA VAL A 74 -0.80 0.41 1.50
C VAL A 74 -1.60 0.49 2.78
N MET A 75 -2.74 1.17 2.72
CA MET A 75 -3.72 1.15 3.79
C MET A 75 -4.84 0.21 3.39
N LEU A 76 -5.26 -0.64 4.32
CA LEU A 76 -6.29 -1.64 4.08
C LEU A 76 -7.62 -1.20 4.67
N THR A 77 -8.70 -1.62 4.03
CA THR A 77 -10.02 -1.48 4.62
C THR A 77 -10.12 -2.39 5.83
N GLY A 78 -10.64 -1.86 6.93
CA GLY A 78 -10.98 -2.68 8.09
C GLY A 78 -12.26 -3.46 7.85
N GLU A 79 -12.82 -4.02 8.93
CA GLU A 79 -14.10 -4.74 8.87
C GLU A 79 -15.26 -3.84 8.42
N GLN A 80 -15.12 -2.54 8.64
CA GLN A 80 -16.07 -1.56 8.13
C GLN A 80 -15.51 -0.98 6.83
N THR A 81 -16.20 -1.22 5.75
CA THR A 81 -15.83 -0.69 4.44
C THR A 81 -16.09 0.82 4.40
N LYS A 82 -15.08 1.60 4.73
CA LYS A 82 -15.14 3.06 4.66
C LYS A 82 -14.14 3.57 3.65
N ILE A 83 -14.54 4.58 2.91
CA ILE A 83 -13.60 5.29 2.05
C ILE A 83 -12.58 6.01 2.94
N PRO A 84 -11.32 6.17 2.46
CA PRO A 84 -10.30 6.83 3.26
C PRO A 84 -10.61 8.31 3.46
N THR A 85 -10.26 8.82 4.62
CA THR A 85 -10.35 10.27 4.91
C THR A 85 -9.17 10.98 4.25
N ASN A 86 -9.31 12.29 4.08
CA ASN A 86 -8.20 13.13 3.60
C ASN A 86 -6.98 13.02 4.50
N ALA A 87 -7.18 12.89 5.80
CA ALA A 87 -6.09 12.72 6.77
C ALA A 87 -5.35 11.41 6.55
N GLU A 88 -6.07 10.32 6.26
CA GLU A 88 -5.47 9.01 5.98
C GLU A 88 -4.67 9.02 4.68
N ILE A 89 -5.21 9.65 3.64
CA ILE A 89 -4.51 9.80 2.36
C ILE A 89 -3.22 10.60 2.56
N LYS A 90 -3.30 11.70 3.29
CA LYS A 90 -2.14 12.53 3.59
C LYS A 90 -1.09 11.79 4.39
N LEU A 91 -1.52 10.96 5.35
CA LEU A 91 -0.62 10.14 6.15
C LEU A 91 0.13 9.14 5.27
N ALA A 92 -0.55 8.45 4.37
CA ALA A 92 0.07 7.51 3.44
C ALA A 92 1.08 8.21 2.52
N GLN A 93 0.72 9.37 1.99
CA GLN A 93 1.60 10.19 1.15
C GLN A 93 2.86 10.61 1.91
N THR A 94 2.70 11.09 3.14
CA THR A 94 3.81 11.52 3.97
C THR A 94 4.73 10.36 4.33
N ALA A 95 4.17 9.21 4.68
CA ALA A 95 4.94 8.01 4.99
C ALA A 95 5.74 7.53 3.78
N ALA A 96 5.14 7.52 2.60
CA ALA A 96 5.81 7.11 1.36
C ALA A 96 6.98 8.05 1.04
N ALA A 97 6.78 9.35 1.17
CA ALA A 97 7.84 10.34 0.94
C ALA A 97 9.00 10.17 1.94
N PHE A 98 8.68 9.98 3.21
CA PHE A 98 9.68 9.76 4.26
C PHE A 98 10.52 8.50 4.00
N LEU A 99 9.84 7.38 3.72
CA LEU A 99 10.52 6.11 3.45
C LEU A 99 11.37 6.16 2.19
N GLY A 100 10.88 6.81 1.14
CA GLY A 100 11.66 7.00 -0.09
C GLY A 100 12.94 7.76 0.18
N LYS A 101 12.87 8.81 0.99
CA LYS A 101 14.03 9.62 1.32
C LYS A 101 15.05 8.83 2.16
N GLN A 102 14.58 8.02 3.10
CA GLN A 102 15.47 7.17 3.90
C GLN A 102 16.24 6.17 3.05
N ARG A 103 15.61 5.63 2.00
CA ARG A 103 16.22 4.64 1.12
C ARG A 103 17.21 5.20 0.12
N GLU A 104 17.28 6.52 0.00
CA GLU A 104 18.27 7.19 -0.85
C GLU A 104 19.66 7.23 -0.21
N GLU A 105 19.76 6.98 1.08
CA GLU A 105 21.03 7.01 1.81
C GLU A 105 21.77 5.68 1.80
#